data_736fb49bf9c9f9b6a63ec39bd1d596b3
#
_entry.id   736fb49bf9c9f9b6a63ec39bd1d596b3
#
_cell.length_a   1.000
_cell.length_b   1.000
_cell.length_c   1.000
_cell.angle_alpha   90.00
_cell.angle_beta   90.00
_cell.angle_gamma   90.00
#
_symmetry.space_group_name_H-M   'P 1'
#
loop_
_entity.id
_entity.type
_entity.pdbx_description
1 polymer ?
#
loop_
_entity_poly.entity_id
_entity_poly.type
_entity_poly.pdbx_seq_one_letter_code
_entity_poly.pdbx_strand_id
1 'polypeptide(L)'
;MKIAVCQINSTVGGCNRNTENILKHYKTSIGLKVDIVVFPELSIIGYPPLDLLFESEIIDLNILCLNQIATESSVPIIVGYVRKDSNNFLYNSAAVCFDGKIQASYDKVLLPKYDVFDETRYFKSGKNTKVVEIPVENSVRKIGLQICEDLWDDNYDYKVTEEQWKHGAEFFINISSSPFSVGRINERIKAIEQKVKKFNKPFIYCNTVGGQDELIFDGSSLAFNRDGQIIAAARPFIEETIIVDYSKNIKKISLKKYSDEEQLYEALCLGVKDYFLKTGHDDALLGLSGGIDSALVSCIAADALGSSKVHTISLPSKYSSDHSIDDAELLARNLNIDHKVIKINEVVNVMEDTLDPYFNNTKSGIAEENIQARVRGNILMAIAN
;
A
#
# COMPACT_ATOMS: atom_id res chain seq x y z
N MET A 1 19.02 3.49 22.21
CA MET A 1 17.61 3.40 21.81
C MET A 1 17.52 2.54 20.58
N LYS A 2 16.74 1.47 20.65
CA LYS A 2 16.54 0.48 19.59
C LYS A 2 15.07 0.51 19.16
N ILE A 3 14.81 0.73 17.88
CA ILE A 3 13.46 0.93 17.35
C ILE A 3 13.16 -0.12 16.31
N ALA A 4 11.97 -0.75 16.38
CA ALA A 4 11.42 -1.56 15.31
C ALA A 4 10.51 -0.68 14.44
N VAL A 5 10.76 -0.68 13.13
CA VAL A 5 9.93 -0.01 12.14
C VAL A 5 9.21 -1.09 11.33
N CYS A 6 7.92 -1.21 11.54
CA CYS A 6 7.09 -2.29 10.99
C CYS A 6 6.34 -1.79 9.75
N GLN A 7 6.87 -2.11 8.58
CA GLN A 7 6.23 -1.88 7.30
C GLN A 7 5.22 -3.00 7.04
N ILE A 8 3.93 -2.73 7.25
CA ILE A 8 2.87 -3.74 7.18
C ILE A 8 1.85 -3.43 6.08
N ASN A 9 1.13 -4.47 5.66
CA ASN A 9 0.09 -4.43 4.64
C ASN A 9 -1.29 -4.54 5.33
N SER A 10 -1.91 -3.39 5.58
CA SER A 10 -3.25 -3.33 6.16
C SER A 10 -4.33 -3.43 5.08
N THR A 11 -5.47 -4.03 5.45
CA THR A 11 -6.67 -4.07 4.61
C THR A 11 -7.66 -3.02 5.08
N VAL A 12 -8.19 -2.20 4.18
CA VAL A 12 -9.19 -1.18 4.50
C VAL A 12 -10.46 -1.84 5.05
N GLY A 13 -10.95 -1.32 6.19
CA GLY A 13 -12.09 -1.88 6.93
C GLY A 13 -11.77 -3.16 7.74
N GLY A 14 -10.61 -3.76 7.55
CA GLY A 14 -10.20 -5.01 8.20
C GLY A 14 -9.64 -4.84 9.62
N CYS A 15 -10.25 -4.02 10.49
CA CYS A 15 -9.70 -3.63 11.78
C CYS A 15 -9.19 -4.80 12.63
N ASN A 16 -9.95 -5.89 12.75
CA ASN A 16 -9.56 -7.06 13.53
C ASN A 16 -8.32 -7.74 12.94
N ARG A 17 -8.33 -8.04 11.64
CA ARG A 17 -7.20 -8.67 10.94
C ARG A 17 -5.95 -7.80 10.98
N ASN A 18 -6.10 -6.49 10.79
CA ASN A 18 -5.00 -5.55 10.89
C ASN A 18 -4.41 -5.53 12.31
N THR A 19 -5.26 -5.56 13.33
CA THR A 19 -4.85 -5.61 14.74
C THR A 19 -4.09 -6.90 15.07
N GLU A 20 -4.55 -8.05 14.58
CA GLU A 20 -3.81 -9.31 14.72
C GLU A 20 -2.42 -9.24 14.06
N ASN A 21 -2.33 -8.65 12.87
CA ASN A 21 -1.05 -8.45 12.19
C ASN A 21 -0.13 -7.48 12.95
N ILE A 22 -0.66 -6.36 13.45
CA ILE A 22 0.06 -5.41 14.30
C ILE A 22 0.62 -6.12 15.54
N LEU A 23 -0.20 -6.86 16.27
CA LEU A 23 0.20 -7.57 17.48
C LEU A 23 1.22 -8.68 17.20
N LYS A 24 1.12 -9.36 16.07
CA LYS A 24 2.13 -10.34 15.62
C LYS A 24 3.50 -9.70 15.42
N HIS A 25 3.56 -8.60 14.65
CA HIS A 25 4.80 -7.84 14.44
C HIS A 25 5.34 -7.24 15.73
N TYR A 26 4.45 -6.73 16.60
CA TYR A 26 4.80 -6.22 17.92
C TYR A 26 5.47 -7.30 18.78
N LYS A 27 4.83 -8.48 18.94
CA LYS A 27 5.37 -9.60 19.73
C LYS A 27 6.72 -10.08 19.22
N THR A 28 6.89 -10.13 17.91
CA THR A 28 8.19 -10.47 17.30
C THR A 28 9.25 -9.40 17.63
N SER A 29 8.89 -8.13 17.56
CA SER A 29 9.79 -7.00 17.78
C SER A 29 10.27 -6.90 19.23
N ILE A 30 9.38 -7.07 20.20
CA ILE A 30 9.77 -7.04 21.63
C ILE A 30 10.70 -8.20 21.99
N GLY A 31 10.58 -9.35 21.34
CA GLY A 31 11.52 -10.46 21.47
C GLY A 31 12.96 -10.10 21.07
N LEU A 32 13.15 -9.07 20.26
CA LEU A 32 14.43 -8.52 19.84
C LEU A 32 14.96 -7.42 20.79
N LYS A 33 14.27 -7.17 21.93
CA LYS A 33 14.62 -6.17 22.94
C LYS A 33 14.70 -4.76 22.35
N VAL A 34 13.65 -4.33 21.70
CA VAL A 34 13.49 -2.96 21.20
C VAL A 34 12.87 -2.07 22.28
N ASP A 35 13.12 -0.76 22.18
CA ASP A 35 12.57 0.25 23.10
C ASP A 35 11.26 0.85 22.58
N ILE A 36 11.04 0.84 21.27
CA ILE A 36 9.85 1.40 20.61
C ILE A 36 9.53 0.55 19.41
N VAL A 37 8.23 0.34 19.15
CA VAL A 37 7.71 -0.28 17.90
C VAL A 37 6.84 0.72 17.17
N VAL A 38 7.06 0.90 15.87
CA VAL A 38 6.39 1.92 15.04
C VAL A 38 5.65 1.25 13.89
N PHE A 39 4.38 1.61 13.74
CA PHE A 39 3.49 1.16 12.67
C PHE A 39 3.03 2.34 11.80
N PRO A 40 2.57 2.08 10.54
CA PRO A 40 2.16 3.12 9.61
C PRO A 40 0.91 3.92 10.03
N GLU A 41 0.63 4.97 9.26
CA GLU A 41 -0.59 5.77 9.30
C GLU A 41 -1.83 4.90 9.11
N LEU A 42 -2.89 5.15 9.88
CA LEU A 42 -4.19 4.46 9.86
C LEU A 42 -4.09 2.92 9.78
N SER A 43 -3.03 2.34 10.33
CA SER A 43 -2.73 0.91 10.20
C SER A 43 -3.80 0.01 10.83
N ILE A 44 -4.63 0.50 11.77
CA ILE A 44 -5.74 -0.26 12.34
C ILE A 44 -6.89 -0.40 11.35
N ILE A 45 -7.35 0.71 10.76
CA ILE A 45 -8.49 0.71 9.83
C ILE A 45 -8.07 0.43 8.38
N GLY A 46 -6.79 0.67 8.05
CA GLY A 46 -6.27 0.68 6.67
C GLY A 46 -6.46 2.04 5.98
N TYR A 47 -5.62 2.33 4.98
CA TYR A 47 -5.63 3.58 4.21
C TYR A 47 -5.82 3.30 2.71
N PRO A 48 -6.68 4.08 2.02
CA PRO A 48 -7.58 5.13 2.50
C PRO A 48 -8.95 4.56 2.91
N PRO A 49 -9.48 4.90 4.08
CA PRO A 49 -10.77 4.37 4.55
C PRO A 49 -11.99 5.01 3.85
N LEU A 50 -11.83 6.19 3.25
CA LEU A 50 -12.86 6.90 2.50
C LEU A 50 -14.23 6.93 3.21
N ASP A 51 -15.31 6.60 2.47
CA ASP A 51 -16.69 6.66 2.97
C ASP A 51 -16.99 5.67 4.12
N LEU A 52 -16.11 4.69 4.39
CA LEU A 52 -16.22 3.86 5.61
C LEU A 52 -16.16 4.72 6.90
N LEU A 53 -15.60 5.92 6.82
CA LEU A 53 -15.55 6.86 7.94
C LEU A 53 -16.94 7.45 8.31
N PHE A 54 -17.95 7.26 7.48
CA PHE A 54 -19.33 7.62 7.82
C PHE A 54 -20.05 6.51 8.61
N GLU A 55 -19.47 5.31 8.66
CA GLU A 55 -20.02 4.17 9.37
C GLU A 55 -19.54 4.17 10.84
N SER A 56 -20.45 4.48 11.78
CA SER A 56 -20.09 4.59 13.20
C SER A 56 -19.53 3.28 13.77
N GLU A 57 -20.04 2.13 13.31
CA GLU A 57 -19.60 0.81 13.76
C GLU A 57 -18.13 0.54 13.45
N ILE A 58 -17.64 0.98 12.28
CA ILE A 58 -16.22 0.85 11.89
C ILE A 58 -15.33 1.74 12.75
N ILE A 59 -15.79 2.95 13.08
CA ILE A 59 -15.05 3.85 13.97
C ILE A 59 -14.97 3.26 15.37
N ASP A 60 -16.09 2.76 15.90
CA ASP A 60 -16.13 2.15 17.23
C ASP A 60 -15.25 0.87 17.28
N LEU A 61 -15.25 0.05 16.22
CA LEU A 61 -14.38 -1.11 16.09
C LEU A 61 -12.90 -0.71 16.05
N ASN A 62 -12.53 0.35 15.28
CA ASN A 62 -11.17 0.87 15.26
C ASN A 62 -10.70 1.31 16.68
N ILE A 63 -11.56 1.96 17.46
CA ILE A 63 -11.24 2.33 18.85
C ILE A 63 -11.11 1.10 19.76
N LEU A 64 -11.98 0.11 19.59
CA LEU A 64 -11.90 -1.15 20.34
C LEU A 64 -10.57 -1.87 20.06
N CYS A 65 -10.17 -1.94 18.79
CA CYS A 65 -8.89 -2.51 18.37
C CYS A 65 -7.70 -1.75 18.95
N LEU A 66 -7.74 -0.41 18.99
CA LEU A 66 -6.70 0.39 19.65
C LEU A 66 -6.58 0.06 21.14
N ASN A 67 -7.71 -0.08 21.84
CA ASN A 67 -7.71 -0.46 23.25
C ASN A 67 -7.11 -1.86 23.48
N GLN A 68 -7.37 -2.81 22.58
CA GLN A 68 -6.75 -4.12 22.63
C GLN A 68 -5.23 -4.02 22.48
N ILE A 69 -4.74 -3.25 21.49
CA ILE A 69 -3.30 -3.01 21.28
C ILE A 69 -2.69 -2.36 22.54
N ALA A 70 -3.37 -1.35 23.11
CA ALA A 70 -2.90 -0.67 24.30
C ALA A 70 -2.77 -1.65 25.48
N THR A 71 -3.76 -2.52 25.68
CA THR A 71 -3.76 -3.50 26.78
C THR A 71 -2.58 -4.48 26.68
N GLU A 72 -2.19 -4.85 25.46
CA GLU A 72 -1.04 -5.75 25.21
C GLU A 72 0.32 -5.03 25.20
N SER A 73 0.35 -3.69 25.28
CA SER A 73 1.59 -2.92 25.15
C SER A 73 2.41 -2.86 26.43
N SER A 74 3.51 -3.61 26.50
CA SER A 74 4.54 -3.57 27.55
C SER A 74 5.76 -2.73 27.16
N VAL A 75 5.95 -2.48 25.87
CA VAL A 75 6.96 -1.60 25.28
C VAL A 75 6.20 -0.54 24.48
N PRO A 76 6.65 0.72 24.46
CA PRO A 76 6.00 1.76 23.67
C PRO A 76 5.73 1.37 22.23
N ILE A 77 4.47 1.50 21.80
CA ILE A 77 4.01 1.26 20.44
C ILE A 77 3.40 2.54 19.88
N ILE A 78 3.80 2.90 18.67
CA ILE A 78 3.22 4.01 17.90
C ILE A 78 2.40 3.38 16.77
N VAL A 79 1.09 3.68 16.71
CA VAL A 79 0.16 3.08 15.75
C VAL A 79 -0.83 4.10 15.22
N GLY A 80 -1.04 4.08 13.89
CA GLY A 80 -2.00 4.94 13.21
C GLY A 80 -3.44 4.44 13.36
N TYR A 81 -4.37 5.34 13.70
CA TYR A 81 -5.79 5.03 13.92
C TYR A 81 -6.69 6.24 13.64
N VAL A 82 -7.99 6.04 13.60
CA VAL A 82 -8.99 7.11 13.56
C VAL A 82 -9.41 7.49 14.96
N ARG A 83 -9.16 8.74 15.37
CA ARG A 83 -9.63 9.29 16.63
C ARG A 83 -10.94 10.06 16.44
N LYS A 84 -11.88 9.86 17.36
CA LYS A 84 -13.15 10.59 17.45
C LYS A 84 -13.13 11.46 18.70
N ASP A 85 -13.46 12.75 18.58
CA ASP A 85 -13.55 13.64 19.75
C ASP A 85 -14.97 13.66 20.35
N SER A 86 -15.14 14.40 21.44
CA SER A 86 -16.44 14.54 22.12
C SER A 86 -17.52 15.23 21.29
N ASN A 87 -17.16 15.91 20.22
CA ASN A 87 -18.07 16.55 19.27
C ASN A 87 -18.32 15.71 18.01
N ASN A 88 -17.89 14.44 18.02
CA ASN A 88 -17.94 13.50 16.91
C ASN A 88 -17.09 13.88 15.69
N PHE A 89 -16.15 14.80 15.81
CA PHE A 89 -15.17 15.04 14.75
C PHE A 89 -14.12 13.94 14.70
N LEU A 90 -13.77 13.54 13.46
CA LEU A 90 -12.76 12.53 13.20
C LEU A 90 -11.40 13.17 12.92
N TYR A 91 -10.35 12.49 13.34
CA TYR A 91 -8.95 12.87 13.13
C TYR A 91 -8.15 11.66 12.66
N ASN A 92 -7.29 11.86 11.69
CA ASN A 92 -6.23 10.92 11.35
C ASN A 92 -5.15 11.06 12.43
N SER A 93 -4.97 10.02 13.23
CA SER A 93 -4.20 10.14 14.46
C SER A 93 -3.19 9.01 14.65
N ALA A 94 -2.13 9.30 15.40
CA ALA A 94 -1.18 8.33 15.90
C ALA A 94 -1.34 8.21 17.42
N ALA A 95 -1.54 7.00 17.92
CA ALA A 95 -1.54 6.70 19.34
C ALA A 95 -0.17 6.22 19.79
N VAL A 96 0.23 6.64 21.00
CA VAL A 96 1.33 6.04 21.74
C VAL A 96 0.75 5.24 22.88
N CYS A 97 0.89 3.91 22.81
CA CYS A 97 0.40 2.99 23.82
C CYS A 97 1.58 2.39 24.58
N PHE A 98 1.47 2.34 25.89
CA PHE A 98 2.48 1.78 26.77
C PHE A 98 1.88 1.46 28.14
N ASP A 99 2.38 0.39 28.77
CA ASP A 99 1.95 -0.03 30.12
C ASP A 99 0.42 -0.21 30.22
N GLY A 100 -0.13 -0.89 29.22
CA GLY A 100 -1.56 -1.22 29.17
C GLY A 100 -2.49 -0.05 28.87
N LYS A 101 -1.99 1.11 28.44
CA LYS A 101 -2.77 2.35 28.27
C LYS A 101 -2.36 3.15 27.03
N ILE A 102 -3.29 3.95 26.53
CA ILE A 102 -3.03 5.00 25.55
C ILE A 102 -2.45 6.18 26.35
N GLN A 103 -1.16 6.44 26.20
CA GLN A 103 -0.46 7.51 26.95
C GLN A 103 -0.59 8.86 26.27
N ALA A 104 -0.61 8.88 24.93
CA ALA A 104 -0.72 10.10 24.15
C ALA A 104 -1.36 9.82 22.78
N SER A 105 -1.90 10.87 22.17
CA SER A 105 -2.34 10.86 20.79
C SER A 105 -1.86 12.14 20.09
N TYR A 106 -1.48 11.99 18.83
CA TYR A 106 -1.13 13.08 17.94
C TYR A 106 -2.09 13.06 16.74
N ASP A 107 -2.70 14.19 16.42
CA ASP A 107 -3.59 14.34 15.29
C ASP A 107 -2.84 15.00 14.13
N LYS A 108 -2.96 14.45 12.92
CA LYS A 108 -2.37 14.99 11.69
C LYS A 108 -2.76 16.46 11.50
N VAL A 109 -1.76 17.31 11.33
CA VAL A 109 -1.97 18.76 11.22
C VAL A 109 -2.21 19.16 9.79
N LEU A 110 -1.42 18.66 8.85
CA LEU A 110 -1.53 18.97 7.43
C LEU A 110 -2.34 17.89 6.72
N LEU A 111 -3.52 18.30 6.22
CA LEU A 111 -4.43 17.41 5.51
C LEU A 111 -4.33 17.67 4.00
N PRO A 112 -3.86 16.69 3.20
CA PRO A 112 -3.78 16.86 1.76
C PRO A 112 -5.17 16.84 1.12
N LYS A 113 -5.34 17.66 0.06
CA LYS A 113 -6.57 17.76 -0.76
C LYS A 113 -6.25 17.87 -2.24
N TYR A 114 -5.20 17.21 -2.67
CA TYR A 114 -4.71 17.22 -4.04
C TYR A 114 -4.47 15.78 -4.50
N ASP A 115 -4.43 15.57 -5.81
CA ASP A 115 -4.24 14.27 -6.45
C ASP A 115 -5.30 13.25 -5.94
N VAL A 116 -4.88 12.12 -5.40
CA VAL A 116 -5.74 11.05 -4.87
C VAL A 116 -6.26 11.33 -3.45
N PHE A 117 -5.85 12.44 -2.85
CA PHE A 117 -6.15 12.74 -1.45
C PHE A 117 -7.36 13.67 -1.30
N ASP A 118 -8.32 13.28 -0.45
CA ASP A 118 -9.45 14.12 -0.02
C ASP A 118 -9.66 14.02 1.50
N GLU A 119 -8.57 14.14 2.26
CA GLU A 119 -8.64 13.96 3.71
C GLU A 119 -9.48 15.05 4.41
N THR A 120 -9.53 16.26 3.85
CA THR A 120 -10.31 17.36 4.42
C THR A 120 -11.83 17.11 4.42
N ARG A 121 -12.32 16.18 3.60
CA ARG A 121 -13.72 15.73 3.59
C ARG A 121 -14.10 14.97 4.85
N TYR A 122 -13.16 14.23 5.41
CA TYR A 122 -13.40 13.27 6.49
C TYR A 122 -12.81 13.71 7.82
N PHE A 123 -11.63 14.30 7.80
CA PHE A 123 -10.87 14.60 8.99
C PHE A 123 -10.78 16.09 9.29
N LYS A 124 -10.67 16.41 10.57
CA LYS A 124 -10.26 17.73 11.05
C LYS A 124 -8.75 17.78 11.24
N SER A 125 -8.18 18.94 10.93
CA SER A 125 -6.76 19.22 11.19
C SER A 125 -6.48 19.23 12.69
N GLY A 126 -5.39 18.57 13.08
CA GLY A 126 -4.82 18.66 14.42
C GLY A 126 -4.38 20.08 14.74
N LYS A 127 -4.51 20.47 16.00
CA LYS A 127 -4.14 21.82 16.47
C LYS A 127 -2.85 21.83 17.30
N ASN A 128 -2.32 20.64 17.61
CA ASN A 128 -1.28 20.50 18.62
C ASN A 128 -0.06 19.78 18.03
N THR A 129 1.03 20.51 17.88
CA THR A 129 2.33 20.00 17.43
C THR A 129 3.30 19.70 18.57
N LYS A 130 2.78 19.53 19.79
CA LYS A 130 3.63 19.17 20.92
C LYS A 130 4.35 17.86 20.66
N VAL A 131 5.55 17.77 21.22
CA VAL A 131 6.30 16.52 21.25
C VAL A 131 5.63 15.52 22.18
N VAL A 132 5.76 14.26 21.87
CA VAL A 132 5.30 13.16 22.73
C VAL A 132 6.47 12.67 23.57
N GLU A 133 6.25 12.54 24.86
CA GLU A 133 7.23 11.99 25.80
C GLU A 133 7.07 10.47 25.88
N ILE A 134 8.13 9.73 25.53
CA ILE A 134 8.14 8.26 25.51
C ILE A 134 9.21 7.76 26.48
N PRO A 135 8.87 6.89 27.44
CA PRO A 135 9.86 6.26 28.30
C PRO A 135 10.73 5.30 27.47
N VAL A 136 12.05 5.47 27.61
CA VAL A 136 13.05 4.61 26.96
C VAL A 136 14.12 4.28 27.99
N GLU A 137 14.25 3.01 28.35
CA GLU A 137 15.14 2.56 29.42
C GLU A 137 14.92 3.36 30.73
N ASN A 138 15.93 4.05 31.23
CA ASN A 138 15.86 4.89 32.44
C ASN A 138 15.68 6.38 32.14
N SER A 139 15.21 6.76 30.95
CA SER A 139 15.07 8.14 30.51
C SER A 139 13.75 8.35 29.77
N VAL A 140 13.35 9.61 29.64
CA VAL A 140 12.22 10.01 28.78
C VAL A 140 12.79 10.66 27.52
N ARG A 141 12.30 10.27 26.36
CA ARG A 141 12.67 10.86 25.08
C ARG A 141 11.54 11.69 24.51
N LYS A 142 11.85 12.85 24.03
CA LYS A 142 10.92 13.77 23.35
C LYS A 142 10.89 13.48 21.87
N ILE A 143 9.77 12.93 21.40
CA ILE A 143 9.59 12.52 19.98
C ILE A 143 8.69 13.54 19.28
N GLY A 144 9.18 14.11 18.18
CA GLY A 144 8.35 14.80 17.19
C GLY A 144 7.61 13.79 16.36
N LEU A 145 6.36 13.49 16.75
CA LEU A 145 5.51 12.52 16.04
C LEU A 145 4.77 13.23 14.92
N GLN A 146 4.81 12.68 13.71
CA GLN A 146 4.25 13.25 12.49
C GLN A 146 3.47 12.18 11.73
N ILE A 147 2.51 12.62 10.93
CA ILE A 147 1.73 11.73 10.06
C ILE A 147 1.81 12.24 8.63
N CYS A 148 2.41 11.43 7.76
CA CYS A 148 2.47 11.56 6.30
C CYS A 148 2.73 13.00 5.82
N GLU A 149 1.68 13.77 5.49
CA GLU A 149 1.75 15.13 4.93
C GLU A 149 2.51 16.12 5.85
N ASP A 150 2.57 15.87 7.14
CA ASP A 150 3.32 16.70 8.09
C ASP A 150 4.83 16.77 7.76
N LEU A 151 5.37 15.79 7.01
CA LEU A 151 6.73 15.83 6.48
C LEU A 151 6.91 16.89 5.39
N TRP A 152 5.85 17.12 4.58
CA TRP A 152 5.89 17.98 3.38
C TRP A 152 5.55 19.44 3.69
N ASP A 153 5.78 19.86 4.92
CA ASP A 153 5.41 21.19 5.46
C ASP A 153 6.10 22.37 4.75
N ASP A 154 7.05 22.12 3.86
CA ASP A 154 7.73 23.19 3.11
C ASP A 154 6.76 23.99 2.21
N ASN A 155 5.70 23.36 1.74
CA ASN A 155 4.67 23.96 0.91
C ASN A 155 3.52 24.61 1.70
N TYR A 156 3.58 24.59 3.04
CA TYR A 156 2.56 25.15 3.93
C TYR A 156 3.13 26.31 4.76
N ASP A 157 2.25 27.23 5.17
CA ASP A 157 2.66 28.31 6.09
C ASP A 157 3.09 27.77 7.45
N TYR A 158 2.41 26.71 7.92
CA TYR A 158 2.70 26.07 9.20
C TYR A 158 3.77 24.96 9.04
N LYS A 159 4.86 25.11 9.81
CA LYS A 159 6.04 24.23 9.74
C LYS A 159 6.06 23.24 10.90
N VAL A 160 5.42 22.09 10.72
CA VAL A 160 5.23 21.05 11.74
C VAL A 160 6.56 20.62 12.37
N THR A 161 7.55 20.27 11.53
CA THR A 161 8.87 19.81 12.00
C THR A 161 9.60 20.88 12.81
N GLU A 162 9.51 22.16 12.39
CA GLU A 162 10.14 23.27 13.08
C GLU A 162 9.49 23.54 14.46
N GLU A 163 8.17 23.50 14.51
CA GLU A 163 7.44 23.68 15.77
C GLU A 163 7.78 22.56 16.78
N GLN A 164 7.81 21.31 16.32
CA GLN A 164 8.22 20.20 17.17
C GLN A 164 9.68 20.34 17.65
N TRP A 165 10.58 20.80 16.79
CA TRP A 165 11.96 21.09 17.16
C TRP A 165 12.04 22.18 18.23
N LYS A 166 11.27 23.29 18.10
CA LYS A 166 11.18 24.36 19.10
C LYS A 166 10.67 23.84 20.46
N HIS A 167 9.77 22.84 20.44
CA HIS A 167 9.28 22.17 21.65
C HIS A 167 10.25 21.13 22.22
N GLY A 168 11.44 21.00 21.63
CA GLY A 168 12.52 20.16 22.13
C GLY A 168 12.53 18.73 21.62
N ALA A 169 11.96 18.45 20.44
CA ALA A 169 12.06 17.13 19.83
C ALA A 169 13.55 16.71 19.70
N GLU A 170 13.86 15.55 20.24
CA GLU A 170 15.17 14.92 20.15
C GLU A 170 15.28 14.01 18.94
N PHE A 171 14.12 13.58 18.42
CA PHE A 171 13.96 12.58 17.38
C PHE A 171 12.65 12.82 16.63
N PHE A 172 12.61 12.53 15.32
CA PHE A 172 11.38 12.60 14.56
C PHE A 172 10.95 11.21 14.10
N ILE A 173 9.66 10.93 14.20
CA ILE A 173 9.03 9.71 13.66
C ILE A 173 7.83 10.16 12.82
N ASN A 174 7.87 9.87 11.54
CA ASN A 174 6.75 10.07 10.63
C ASN A 174 6.16 8.70 10.26
N ILE A 175 4.88 8.50 10.56
CA ILE A 175 4.11 7.35 10.10
C ILE A 175 3.32 7.76 8.87
N SER A 176 3.36 6.95 7.83
CA SER A 176 2.84 7.32 6.51
C SER A 176 2.04 6.21 5.83
N SER A 177 1.12 6.66 4.97
CA SER A 177 0.52 5.88 3.89
C SER A 177 0.69 6.66 2.58
N SER A 178 1.95 6.81 2.18
CA SER A 178 2.32 7.58 0.98
C SER A 178 2.32 6.66 -0.24
N PRO A 179 1.49 6.93 -1.26
CA PRO A 179 1.37 6.08 -2.44
C PRO A 179 2.65 6.02 -3.27
N PHE A 180 2.77 4.92 -3.99
CA PHE A 180 3.83 4.72 -4.97
C PHE A 180 3.61 5.58 -6.20
N SER A 181 4.68 6.18 -6.67
CA SER A 181 4.87 6.63 -8.05
C SER A 181 6.34 6.49 -8.40
N VAL A 182 6.66 6.37 -9.67
CA VAL A 182 8.05 6.26 -10.13
C VAL A 182 8.85 7.47 -9.66
N GLY A 183 9.97 7.22 -8.98
CA GLY A 183 10.83 8.27 -8.43
C GLY A 183 10.43 8.81 -7.05
N ARG A 184 9.26 8.49 -6.50
CA ARG A 184 8.76 8.99 -5.21
C ARG A 184 9.72 8.74 -4.04
N ILE A 185 10.42 7.61 -4.05
CA ILE A 185 11.42 7.31 -3.01
C ILE A 185 12.52 8.39 -2.93
N ASN A 186 12.97 8.92 -4.07
CA ASN A 186 14.00 9.96 -4.10
C ASN A 186 13.49 11.29 -3.53
N GLU A 187 12.22 11.62 -3.76
CA GLU A 187 11.56 12.79 -3.18
C GLU A 187 11.47 12.68 -1.66
N ARG A 188 11.02 11.50 -1.15
CA ARG A 188 10.96 11.22 0.29
C ARG A 188 12.34 11.35 0.94
N ILE A 189 13.37 10.73 0.35
CA ILE A 189 14.75 10.83 0.84
C ILE A 189 15.19 12.29 0.91
N LYS A 190 14.97 13.06 -0.15
CA LYS A 190 15.36 14.48 -0.21
C LYS A 190 14.64 15.31 0.87
N ALA A 191 13.33 15.11 1.03
CA ALA A 191 12.55 15.82 2.04
C ALA A 191 13.06 15.52 3.47
N ILE A 192 13.29 14.24 3.78
CA ILE A 192 13.80 13.84 5.09
C ILE A 192 15.22 14.37 5.33
N GLU A 193 16.13 14.23 4.34
CA GLU A 193 17.50 14.76 4.45
C GLU A 193 17.53 16.25 4.74
N GLN A 194 16.65 17.03 4.12
CA GLN A 194 16.54 18.47 4.37
C GLN A 194 16.16 18.75 5.81
N LYS A 195 15.17 18.05 6.37
CA LYS A 195 14.75 18.19 7.78
C LYS A 195 15.87 17.77 8.73
N VAL A 196 16.49 16.61 8.47
CA VAL A 196 17.61 16.12 9.31
C VAL A 196 18.78 17.11 9.33
N LYS A 197 19.18 17.62 8.16
CA LYS A 197 20.28 18.61 8.07
C LYS A 197 19.95 19.93 8.73
N LYS A 198 18.68 20.42 8.59
CA LYS A 198 18.23 21.67 9.19
C LYS A 198 18.21 21.61 10.72
N PHE A 199 17.70 20.51 11.29
CA PHE A 199 17.43 20.40 12.73
C PHE A 199 18.46 19.56 13.47
N ASN A 200 19.36 18.87 12.79
CA ASN A 200 20.38 17.98 13.34
C ASN A 200 19.80 16.92 14.29
N LYS A 201 18.70 16.26 13.85
CA LYS A 201 17.99 15.23 14.60
C LYS A 201 17.79 13.99 13.75
N PRO A 202 17.88 12.78 14.33
CA PRO A 202 17.55 11.54 13.62
C PRO A 202 16.09 11.52 13.18
N PHE A 203 15.80 10.76 12.14
CA PHE A 203 14.46 10.67 11.55
C PHE A 203 14.11 9.21 11.20
N ILE A 204 12.92 8.78 11.57
CA ILE A 204 12.31 7.53 11.11
C ILE A 204 11.11 7.85 10.24
N TYR A 205 11.04 7.19 9.11
CA TYR A 205 9.92 7.19 8.18
C TYR A 205 9.36 5.77 8.08
N CYS A 206 8.16 5.55 8.61
CA CYS A 206 7.47 4.26 8.58
C CYS A 206 6.29 4.34 7.61
N ASN A 207 6.39 3.67 6.47
CA ASN A 207 5.38 3.70 5.43
C ASN A 207 4.64 2.37 5.31
N THR A 208 3.35 2.43 4.96
CA THR A 208 2.58 1.23 4.64
C THR A 208 3.05 0.60 3.33
N VAL A 209 2.81 -0.69 3.17
CA VAL A 209 3.01 -1.43 1.91
C VAL A 209 1.72 -2.11 1.52
N GLY A 210 1.48 -2.31 0.23
CA GLY A 210 0.32 -3.07 -0.27
C GLY A 210 -0.44 -2.36 -1.37
N GLY A 211 -1.36 -3.08 -2.01
CA GLY A 211 -2.34 -2.55 -2.96
C GLY A 211 -3.69 -2.34 -2.27
N GLN A 212 -4.35 -1.21 -2.55
CA GLN A 212 -5.69 -0.92 -2.06
C GLN A 212 -6.43 -0.08 -3.11
N ASP A 213 -7.50 -0.63 -3.66
CA ASP A 213 -8.24 -0.06 -4.79
C ASP A 213 -7.28 0.34 -5.93
N GLU A 214 -7.30 1.58 -6.37
CA GLU A 214 -6.39 2.12 -7.39
C GLU A 214 -5.01 2.52 -6.86
N LEU A 215 -4.75 2.40 -5.55
CA LEU A 215 -3.50 2.83 -4.95
C LEU A 215 -2.57 1.65 -4.64
N ILE A 216 -1.29 1.85 -4.89
CA ILE A 216 -0.23 0.94 -4.47
C ILE A 216 0.70 1.70 -3.54
N PHE A 217 1.08 1.07 -2.45
CA PHE A 217 2.02 1.60 -1.46
C PHE A 217 3.28 0.75 -1.50
N ASP A 218 4.40 1.38 -1.77
CA ASP A 218 5.68 0.69 -1.92
C ASP A 218 6.38 0.37 -0.59
N GLY A 219 5.87 0.88 0.53
CA GLY A 219 6.59 0.81 1.78
C GLY A 219 7.84 1.69 1.73
N SER A 220 9.01 1.09 1.51
CA SER A 220 10.29 1.79 1.46
C SER A 220 10.54 2.63 2.72
N SER A 221 10.25 2.06 3.90
CA SER A 221 10.49 2.70 5.18
C SER A 221 11.98 2.95 5.41
N LEU A 222 12.32 4.06 6.06
CA LEU A 222 13.69 4.57 6.15
C LEU A 222 14.04 5.02 7.57
N ALA A 223 15.31 4.88 7.92
CA ALA A 223 15.88 5.48 9.13
C ALA A 223 17.12 6.30 8.79
N PHE A 224 17.18 7.52 9.31
CA PHE A 224 18.28 8.44 9.12
C PHE A 224 18.97 8.74 10.46
N ASN A 225 20.30 8.84 10.44
CA ASN A 225 21.05 9.41 11.54
C ASN A 225 21.00 10.95 11.49
N ARG A 226 21.56 11.61 12.53
CA ARG A 226 21.61 13.09 12.62
C ARG A 226 22.42 13.74 11.51
N ASP A 227 23.29 13.01 10.83
CA ASP A 227 24.11 13.51 9.72
C ASP A 227 23.40 13.45 8.37
N GLY A 228 22.14 13.01 8.34
CA GLY A 228 21.36 12.84 7.11
C GLY A 228 21.73 11.59 6.31
N GLN A 229 22.39 10.62 6.92
CA GLN A 229 22.72 9.36 6.27
C GLN A 229 21.65 8.33 6.53
N ILE A 230 21.26 7.56 5.51
CA ILE A 230 20.39 6.41 5.65
C ILE A 230 21.16 5.29 6.35
N ILE A 231 20.64 4.80 7.47
CA ILE A 231 21.26 3.76 8.31
C ILE A 231 20.47 2.45 8.34
N ALA A 232 19.20 2.49 7.94
CA ALA A 232 18.39 1.32 7.68
C ALA A 232 17.28 1.66 6.66
N ALA A 233 16.87 0.66 5.88
CA ALA A 233 15.79 0.77 4.93
C ALA A 233 15.08 -0.57 4.78
N ALA A 234 13.76 -0.56 4.75
CA ALA A 234 12.97 -1.72 4.37
C ALA A 234 12.94 -1.86 2.84
N ARG A 235 12.84 -3.10 2.38
CA ARG A 235 12.69 -3.41 0.96
C ARG A 235 11.33 -2.92 0.44
N PRO A 236 11.28 -2.40 -0.79
CA PRO A 236 10.01 -2.00 -1.38
C PRO A 236 9.12 -3.22 -1.66
N PHE A 237 7.80 -2.98 -1.73
CA PHE A 237 6.75 -3.90 -2.16
C PHE A 237 6.54 -5.17 -1.33
N ILE A 238 7.15 -5.27 -0.14
CA ILE A 238 6.96 -6.40 0.77
C ILE A 238 6.76 -5.94 2.22
N GLU A 239 6.06 -6.74 3.03
CA GLU A 239 6.05 -6.54 4.48
C GLU A 239 7.43 -6.83 5.05
N GLU A 240 7.93 -5.92 5.87
CA GLU A 240 9.23 -6.08 6.53
C GLU A 240 9.29 -5.29 7.83
N THR A 241 9.93 -5.85 8.84
CA THR A 241 10.28 -5.12 10.07
C THR A 241 11.78 -4.90 10.10
N ILE A 242 12.20 -3.65 10.09
CA ILE A 242 13.60 -3.28 10.25
C ILE A 242 13.89 -2.85 11.68
N ILE A 243 15.07 -3.22 12.20
CA ILE A 243 15.51 -2.86 13.54
C ILE A 243 16.66 -1.85 13.45
N VAL A 244 16.46 -0.71 14.09
CA VAL A 244 17.43 0.40 14.10
C VAL A 244 17.93 0.62 15.51
N ASP A 245 19.25 0.52 15.74
CA ASP A 245 19.85 0.67 17.07
C ASP A 245 20.72 1.94 17.13
N TYR A 246 20.12 3.05 17.55
CA TYR A 246 20.78 4.35 17.67
C TYR A 246 21.81 4.45 18.80
N SER A 247 21.98 3.41 19.64
CA SER A 247 23.05 3.35 20.63
C SER A 247 24.39 2.95 20.01
N LYS A 248 24.35 2.40 18.80
CA LYS A 248 25.54 1.93 18.06
C LYS A 248 25.91 2.95 16.98
N ASN A 249 27.20 2.97 16.65
CA ASN A 249 27.66 3.71 15.47
C ASN A 249 27.30 2.92 14.20
N ILE A 250 26.09 3.18 13.67
CA ILE A 250 25.58 2.50 12.48
C ILE A 250 26.18 3.18 11.24
N LYS A 251 26.80 2.36 10.39
CA LYS A 251 27.33 2.85 9.11
C LYS A 251 26.21 3.17 8.15
N LYS A 252 26.44 4.19 7.31
CA LYS A 252 25.59 4.49 6.14
C LYS A 252 25.42 3.23 5.29
N ILE A 253 24.17 2.97 4.87
CA ILE A 253 23.86 1.94 3.88
C ILE A 253 23.63 2.56 2.50
N SER A 254 23.83 1.76 1.46
CA SER A 254 23.45 2.11 0.10
C SER A 254 22.16 1.38 -0.24
N LEU A 255 21.18 2.09 -0.75
CA LEU A 255 19.94 1.46 -1.23
C LEU A 255 20.20 0.70 -2.52
N LYS A 256 19.53 -0.44 -2.68
CA LYS A 256 19.47 -1.10 -3.99
C LYS A 256 18.76 -0.15 -4.97
N LYS A 257 19.36 0.05 -6.13
CA LYS A 257 18.72 0.81 -7.20
C LYS A 257 17.85 -0.15 -8.03
N TYR A 258 16.64 0.24 -8.26
CA TYR A 258 15.70 -0.40 -9.17
C TYR A 258 15.53 0.50 -10.40
N SER A 259 15.43 -0.07 -11.61
CA SER A 259 14.99 0.70 -12.76
C SER A 259 13.52 1.12 -12.61
N ASP A 260 13.07 2.05 -13.42
CA ASP A 260 11.68 2.51 -13.38
C ASP A 260 10.73 1.37 -13.79
N GLU A 261 11.15 0.52 -14.73
CA GLU A 261 10.41 -0.65 -15.19
C GLU A 261 10.34 -1.74 -14.11
N GLU A 262 11.45 -2.02 -13.39
CA GLU A 262 11.46 -2.94 -12.26
C GLU A 262 10.47 -2.48 -11.18
N GLN A 263 10.48 -1.19 -10.84
CA GLN A 263 9.56 -0.63 -9.84
C GLN A 263 8.09 -0.77 -10.29
N LEU A 264 7.79 -0.47 -11.54
CA LEU A 264 6.44 -0.59 -12.10
C LEU A 264 5.98 -2.05 -12.10
N TYR A 265 6.84 -2.98 -12.51
CA TYR A 265 6.51 -4.39 -12.55
C TYR A 265 6.18 -4.95 -11.16
N GLU A 266 7.04 -4.68 -10.16
CA GLU A 266 6.82 -5.09 -8.78
C GLU A 266 5.54 -4.46 -8.19
N ALA A 267 5.28 -3.18 -8.49
CA ALA A 267 4.06 -2.50 -8.08
C ALA A 267 2.80 -3.17 -8.67
N LEU A 268 2.82 -3.51 -9.95
CA LEU A 268 1.70 -4.18 -10.62
C LEU A 268 1.47 -5.59 -10.06
N CYS A 269 2.54 -6.35 -9.82
CA CYS A 269 2.43 -7.66 -9.18
C CYS A 269 1.83 -7.56 -7.77
N LEU A 270 2.28 -6.57 -6.96
CA LEU A 270 1.72 -6.33 -5.62
C LEU A 270 0.23 -5.93 -5.70
N GLY A 271 -0.14 -5.05 -6.63
CA GLY A 271 -1.52 -4.61 -6.84
C GLY A 271 -2.45 -5.78 -7.17
N VAL A 272 -2.07 -6.62 -8.13
CA VAL A 272 -2.85 -7.82 -8.51
C VAL A 272 -2.94 -8.80 -7.33
N LYS A 273 -1.82 -9.11 -6.69
CA LYS A 273 -1.79 -10.02 -5.53
C LYS A 273 -2.73 -9.57 -4.43
N ASP A 274 -2.66 -8.29 -4.05
CA ASP A 274 -3.45 -7.76 -2.96
C ASP A 274 -4.93 -7.64 -3.31
N TYR A 275 -5.26 -7.30 -4.55
CA TYR A 275 -6.64 -7.30 -5.02
C TYR A 275 -7.29 -8.68 -4.82
N PHE A 276 -6.66 -9.73 -5.31
CA PHE A 276 -7.17 -11.09 -5.16
C PHE A 276 -7.26 -11.50 -3.69
N LEU A 277 -6.19 -11.29 -2.93
CA LEU A 277 -6.14 -11.68 -1.51
C LEU A 277 -7.17 -10.94 -0.65
N LYS A 278 -7.34 -9.62 -0.87
CA LYS A 278 -8.20 -8.77 -0.05
C LYS A 278 -9.68 -8.88 -0.41
N THR A 279 -9.98 -9.24 -1.67
CA THR A 279 -11.37 -9.45 -2.15
C THR A 279 -11.81 -10.92 -2.08
N GLY A 280 -10.91 -11.83 -1.68
CA GLY A 280 -11.25 -13.25 -1.50
C GLY A 280 -11.35 -14.04 -2.80
N HIS A 281 -10.63 -13.62 -3.84
CA HIS A 281 -10.52 -14.35 -5.10
C HIS A 281 -9.26 -15.20 -5.10
N ASP A 282 -9.37 -16.43 -5.60
CA ASP A 282 -8.25 -17.38 -5.61
C ASP A 282 -7.60 -17.50 -6.98
N ASP A 283 -8.38 -17.56 -8.05
CA ASP A 283 -7.92 -17.88 -9.39
C ASP A 283 -8.18 -16.73 -10.38
N ALA A 284 -7.26 -16.52 -11.30
CA ALA A 284 -7.38 -15.56 -12.39
C ALA A 284 -7.62 -16.25 -13.74
N LEU A 285 -8.61 -15.77 -14.50
CA LEU A 285 -8.87 -16.18 -15.87
C LEU A 285 -8.62 -15.02 -16.83
N LEU A 286 -7.81 -15.24 -17.87
CA LEU A 286 -7.55 -14.23 -18.89
C LEU A 286 -7.54 -14.78 -20.32
N GLY A 287 -7.89 -13.91 -21.27
CA GLY A 287 -7.72 -14.18 -22.69
C GLY A 287 -6.27 -13.98 -23.12
N LEU A 288 -5.61 -15.01 -23.61
CA LEU A 288 -4.24 -14.94 -24.13
C LEU A 288 -4.28 -14.95 -25.66
N SER A 289 -4.00 -13.79 -26.26
CA SER A 289 -4.14 -13.57 -27.70
C SER A 289 -2.89 -13.86 -28.52
N GLY A 290 -1.73 -14.04 -27.86
CA GLY A 290 -0.42 -14.05 -28.50
C GLY A 290 0.16 -12.63 -28.73
N GLY A 291 -0.59 -11.57 -28.39
CA GLY A 291 -0.08 -10.21 -28.41
C GLY A 291 0.65 -9.83 -27.10
N ILE A 292 1.54 -8.82 -27.20
CA ILE A 292 2.43 -8.41 -26.09
C ILE A 292 1.67 -7.99 -24.82
N ASP A 293 0.52 -7.32 -24.97
CA ASP A 293 -0.25 -6.83 -23.81
C ASP A 293 -0.78 -8.00 -22.97
N SER A 294 -1.43 -8.98 -23.63
CA SER A 294 -1.94 -10.18 -22.96
C SER A 294 -0.80 -11.04 -22.40
N ALA A 295 0.35 -11.07 -23.06
CA ALA A 295 1.54 -11.74 -22.58
C ALA A 295 2.07 -11.10 -21.29
N LEU A 296 2.21 -9.77 -21.25
CA LEU A 296 2.64 -9.04 -20.06
C LEU A 296 1.67 -9.24 -18.89
N VAL A 297 0.36 -9.13 -19.14
CA VAL A 297 -0.66 -9.37 -18.09
C VAL A 297 -0.57 -10.79 -17.54
N SER A 298 -0.32 -11.80 -18.40
CA SER A 298 -0.14 -13.19 -17.97
C SER A 298 1.11 -13.37 -17.10
N CYS A 299 2.22 -12.71 -17.45
CA CYS A 299 3.44 -12.72 -16.62
C CYS A 299 3.18 -12.10 -15.24
N ILE A 300 2.56 -10.92 -15.20
CA ILE A 300 2.21 -10.23 -13.95
C ILE A 300 1.30 -11.10 -13.09
N ALA A 301 0.27 -11.71 -13.68
CA ALA A 301 -0.65 -12.59 -12.96
C ALA A 301 0.07 -13.82 -12.39
N ALA A 302 0.94 -14.46 -13.17
CA ALA A 302 1.70 -15.63 -12.74
C ALA A 302 2.66 -15.32 -11.59
N ASP A 303 3.36 -14.18 -11.64
CA ASP A 303 4.27 -13.74 -10.58
C ASP A 303 3.52 -13.29 -9.33
N ALA A 304 2.35 -12.65 -9.50
CA ALA A 304 1.54 -12.17 -8.39
C ALA A 304 0.84 -13.28 -7.61
N LEU A 305 0.22 -14.24 -8.33
CA LEU A 305 -0.70 -15.24 -7.76
C LEU A 305 -0.06 -16.64 -7.67
N GLY A 306 0.98 -16.88 -8.44
CA GLY A 306 1.55 -18.20 -8.68
C GLY A 306 0.91 -18.89 -9.88
N SER A 307 1.73 -19.62 -10.65
CA SER A 307 1.33 -20.23 -11.93
C SER A 307 0.09 -21.16 -11.85
N SER A 308 -0.08 -21.87 -10.72
CA SER A 308 -1.20 -22.79 -10.53
C SER A 308 -2.58 -22.12 -10.38
N LYS A 309 -2.61 -20.80 -10.16
CA LYS A 309 -3.82 -19.98 -9.98
C LYS A 309 -4.16 -19.13 -11.22
N VAL A 310 -3.41 -19.30 -12.29
CA VAL A 310 -3.60 -18.51 -13.52
C VAL A 310 -4.04 -19.43 -14.66
N HIS A 311 -5.23 -19.12 -15.19
CA HIS A 311 -5.84 -19.84 -16.28
C HIS A 311 -5.95 -18.95 -17.51
N THR A 312 -5.53 -19.44 -18.65
CA THR A 312 -5.55 -18.66 -19.88
C THR A 312 -6.32 -19.36 -20.99
N ILE A 313 -7.00 -18.58 -21.82
CA ILE A 313 -7.74 -19.11 -22.96
C ILE A 313 -7.41 -18.31 -24.21
N SER A 314 -6.92 -19.00 -25.25
CA SER A 314 -6.88 -18.44 -26.59
C SER A 314 -8.24 -18.63 -27.29
N LEU A 315 -8.77 -17.57 -27.88
CA LEU A 315 -10.08 -17.50 -28.51
C LEU A 315 -9.91 -17.09 -29.97
N PRO A 316 -9.28 -17.98 -30.83
CA PRO A 316 -9.01 -17.65 -32.21
C PRO A 316 -10.28 -17.59 -33.05
N SER A 317 -10.30 -16.65 -34.02
CA SER A 317 -11.30 -16.54 -35.08
C SER A 317 -10.65 -16.80 -36.46
N LYS A 318 -11.45 -16.69 -37.51
CA LYS A 318 -10.97 -16.81 -38.91
C LYS A 318 -9.86 -15.79 -39.27
N TYR A 319 -9.68 -14.76 -38.47
CA TYR A 319 -8.68 -13.70 -38.68
C TYR A 319 -7.43 -13.86 -37.83
N SER A 320 -7.41 -14.83 -36.91
CA SER A 320 -6.25 -15.05 -36.03
C SER A 320 -5.16 -15.79 -36.83
N SER A 321 -3.90 -15.34 -36.67
CA SER A 321 -2.76 -16.03 -37.29
C SER A 321 -2.35 -17.26 -36.47
N ASP A 322 -1.80 -18.27 -37.15
CA ASP A 322 -1.27 -19.46 -36.48
C ASP A 322 -0.13 -19.09 -35.52
N HIS A 323 0.73 -18.13 -35.88
CA HIS A 323 1.80 -17.63 -35.04
C HIS A 323 1.28 -17.09 -33.68
N SER A 324 0.12 -16.40 -33.65
CA SER A 324 -0.44 -15.90 -32.41
C SER A 324 -0.87 -17.02 -31.47
N ILE A 325 -1.33 -18.13 -31.98
CA ILE A 325 -1.72 -19.31 -31.19
C ILE A 325 -0.46 -19.99 -30.64
N ASP A 326 0.54 -20.21 -31.51
CA ASP A 326 1.81 -20.82 -31.11
C ASP A 326 2.53 -20.00 -30.03
N ASP A 327 2.57 -18.68 -30.18
CA ASP A 327 3.17 -17.76 -29.18
C ASP A 327 2.45 -17.81 -27.85
N ALA A 328 1.11 -17.86 -27.85
CA ALA A 328 0.31 -18.00 -26.65
C ALA A 328 0.58 -19.34 -25.94
N GLU A 329 0.60 -20.45 -26.66
CA GLU A 329 0.90 -21.77 -26.13
C GLU A 329 2.34 -21.85 -25.58
N LEU A 330 3.30 -21.27 -26.30
CA LEU A 330 4.70 -21.25 -25.86
C LEU A 330 4.86 -20.45 -24.56
N LEU A 331 4.22 -19.27 -24.47
CA LEU A 331 4.25 -18.46 -23.25
C LEU A 331 3.60 -19.20 -22.08
N ALA A 332 2.43 -19.80 -22.29
CA ALA A 332 1.74 -20.55 -21.24
C ALA A 332 2.59 -21.71 -20.71
N ARG A 333 3.27 -22.43 -21.59
CA ARG A 333 4.24 -23.48 -21.22
C ARG A 333 5.42 -22.93 -20.42
N ASN A 334 5.99 -21.81 -20.85
CA ASN A 334 7.14 -21.19 -20.18
C ASN A 334 6.78 -20.69 -18.77
N LEU A 335 5.56 -20.15 -18.60
CA LEU A 335 5.05 -19.70 -17.30
C LEU A 335 4.50 -20.86 -16.45
N ASN A 336 4.36 -22.07 -17.02
CA ASN A 336 3.73 -23.22 -16.37
C ASN A 336 2.31 -22.94 -15.86
N ILE A 337 1.51 -22.23 -16.67
CA ILE A 337 0.10 -21.88 -16.40
C ILE A 337 -0.85 -22.74 -17.24
N ASP A 338 -2.10 -22.93 -16.76
CA ASP A 338 -3.13 -23.64 -17.52
C ASP A 338 -3.52 -22.85 -18.76
N HIS A 339 -3.59 -23.54 -19.92
CA HIS A 339 -3.94 -22.90 -21.19
C HIS A 339 -4.89 -23.77 -22.00
N LYS A 340 -5.93 -23.16 -22.55
CA LYS A 340 -6.91 -23.80 -23.43
C LYS A 340 -7.11 -22.98 -24.68
N VAL A 341 -7.51 -23.67 -25.78
CA VAL A 341 -7.86 -23.02 -27.04
C VAL A 341 -9.32 -23.33 -27.38
N ILE A 342 -10.13 -22.26 -27.50
CA ILE A 342 -11.55 -22.37 -27.85
C ILE A 342 -11.80 -21.55 -29.13
N LYS A 343 -12.09 -22.23 -30.25
CA LYS A 343 -12.41 -21.58 -31.53
C LYS A 343 -13.79 -20.91 -31.45
N ILE A 344 -13.87 -19.64 -31.84
CA ILE A 344 -15.10 -18.83 -31.69
C ILE A 344 -15.88 -18.70 -33.02
N ASN A 345 -15.36 -19.28 -34.13
CA ASN A 345 -15.91 -19.09 -35.47
C ASN A 345 -17.40 -19.42 -35.59
N GLU A 346 -17.85 -20.55 -35.02
CA GLU A 346 -19.25 -20.97 -35.10
C GLU A 346 -20.18 -19.96 -34.42
N VAL A 347 -19.83 -19.51 -33.23
CA VAL A 347 -20.63 -18.53 -32.48
C VAL A 347 -20.67 -17.18 -33.19
N VAL A 348 -19.54 -16.74 -33.72
CA VAL A 348 -19.44 -15.49 -34.50
C VAL A 348 -20.29 -15.55 -35.74
N ASN A 349 -20.20 -16.67 -36.54
CA ASN A 349 -20.99 -16.84 -37.76
C ASN A 349 -22.49 -16.83 -37.46
N VAL A 350 -22.96 -17.51 -36.41
CA VAL A 350 -24.39 -17.50 -36.02
C VAL A 350 -24.85 -16.07 -35.66
N MET A 351 -24.02 -15.29 -34.98
CA MET A 351 -24.35 -13.88 -34.66
C MET A 351 -24.34 -13.00 -35.92
N GLU A 352 -23.36 -13.16 -36.82
CA GLU A 352 -23.29 -12.43 -38.08
C GLU A 352 -24.52 -12.76 -38.93
N ASP A 353 -24.89 -14.04 -39.14
CA ASP A 353 -26.07 -14.48 -39.92
C ASP A 353 -27.39 -13.94 -39.32
N THR A 354 -27.50 -13.88 -37.98
CA THR A 354 -28.68 -13.36 -37.29
C THR A 354 -28.86 -11.86 -37.54
N LEU A 355 -27.77 -11.12 -37.64
CA LEU A 355 -27.77 -9.66 -37.77
C LEU A 355 -27.73 -9.18 -39.21
N ASP A 356 -27.36 -10.04 -40.18
CA ASP A 356 -27.26 -9.70 -41.62
C ASP A 356 -28.52 -8.97 -42.17
N PRO A 357 -29.76 -9.41 -41.86
CA PRO A 357 -30.95 -8.69 -42.30
C PRO A 357 -31.05 -7.23 -41.83
N TYR A 358 -30.38 -6.91 -40.76
CA TYR A 358 -30.40 -5.54 -40.13
C TYR A 358 -29.24 -4.69 -40.64
N PHE A 359 -28.20 -5.25 -41.20
CA PHE A 359 -27.05 -4.51 -41.74
C PHE A 359 -27.26 -3.98 -43.16
N ASN A 360 -28.40 -4.27 -43.79
CA ASN A 360 -28.82 -3.72 -45.09
C ASN A 360 -27.74 -3.80 -46.20
N ASN A 361 -27.03 -4.91 -46.30
CA ASN A 361 -25.92 -5.09 -47.23
C ASN A 361 -24.79 -4.08 -47.11
N THR A 362 -24.55 -3.57 -45.94
CA THR A 362 -23.33 -2.76 -45.66
C THR A 362 -22.09 -3.63 -45.73
N LYS A 363 -20.95 -3.03 -46.10
CA LYS A 363 -19.69 -3.77 -46.07
C LYS A 363 -19.32 -4.11 -44.64
N SER A 364 -18.79 -5.31 -44.40
CA SER A 364 -18.21 -5.73 -43.12
C SER A 364 -17.23 -4.67 -42.58
N GLY A 365 -17.33 -4.36 -41.29
CA GLY A 365 -16.58 -3.29 -40.65
C GLY A 365 -16.49 -3.42 -39.12
N ILE A 366 -16.52 -2.29 -38.42
CA ILE A 366 -16.38 -2.20 -36.95
C ILE A 366 -17.43 -3.03 -36.19
N ALA A 367 -18.64 -3.21 -36.76
CA ALA A 367 -19.69 -3.99 -36.11
C ALA A 367 -19.30 -5.46 -35.96
N GLU A 368 -18.80 -6.09 -37.02
CA GLU A 368 -18.37 -7.49 -37.03
C GLU A 368 -17.12 -7.70 -36.17
N GLU A 369 -16.17 -6.75 -36.16
CA GLU A 369 -15.03 -6.79 -35.25
C GLU A 369 -15.49 -6.77 -33.79
N ASN A 370 -16.44 -5.91 -33.47
CA ASN A 370 -17.01 -5.80 -32.12
C ASN A 370 -17.80 -7.05 -31.70
N ILE A 371 -18.47 -7.74 -32.64
CA ILE A 371 -19.14 -9.03 -32.36
C ILE A 371 -18.11 -10.02 -31.79
N GLN A 372 -16.96 -10.15 -32.44
CA GLN A 372 -15.92 -11.08 -32.00
C GLN A 372 -15.41 -10.73 -30.58
N ALA A 373 -15.20 -9.46 -30.31
CA ALA A 373 -14.76 -8.99 -28.95
C ALA A 373 -15.80 -9.37 -27.89
N ARG A 374 -17.10 -9.16 -28.17
CA ARG A 374 -18.20 -9.52 -27.26
C ARG A 374 -18.34 -11.02 -27.06
N VAL A 375 -18.22 -11.82 -28.14
CA VAL A 375 -18.23 -13.30 -28.05
C VAL A 375 -17.11 -13.79 -27.14
N ARG A 376 -15.89 -13.26 -27.29
CA ARG A 376 -14.76 -13.56 -26.39
C ARG A 376 -15.08 -13.24 -24.95
N GLY A 377 -15.60 -12.04 -24.69
CA GLY A 377 -15.99 -11.63 -23.36
C GLY A 377 -17.05 -12.54 -22.74
N ASN A 378 -18.08 -12.92 -23.49
CA ASN A 378 -19.13 -13.82 -23.02
C ASN A 378 -18.58 -15.21 -22.65
N ILE A 379 -17.68 -15.77 -23.47
CA ILE A 379 -17.07 -17.07 -23.19
C ILE A 379 -16.21 -17.02 -21.94
N LEU A 380 -15.36 -15.99 -21.80
CA LEU A 380 -14.53 -15.82 -20.61
C LEU A 380 -15.37 -15.68 -19.35
N MET A 381 -16.42 -14.84 -19.39
CA MET A 381 -17.31 -14.66 -18.23
C MET A 381 -18.08 -15.93 -17.88
N ALA A 382 -18.52 -16.71 -18.89
CA ALA A 382 -19.21 -17.98 -18.63
C ALA A 382 -18.31 -19.03 -17.97
N ILE A 383 -17.00 -18.97 -18.21
CA ILE A 383 -16.04 -19.90 -17.62
C ILE A 383 -15.60 -19.41 -16.23
N ALA A 384 -15.54 -18.09 -16.02
CA ALA A 384 -15.15 -17.49 -14.75
C ALA A 384 -16.21 -17.65 -13.65
N ASN A 385 -17.51 -17.79 -14.00
CA ASN A 385 -18.63 -18.02 -13.09
C ASN A 385 -18.83 -19.51 -12.80
#